data_ff063471453e8e6eb2f91ae74307bccb
#
_entry.id   ff063471453e8e6eb2f91ae74307bccb
#
_cell.length_a   1.000
_cell.length_b   1.000
_cell.length_c   1.000
_cell.angle_alpha   90.00
_cell.angle_beta   90.00
_cell.angle_gamma   90.00
#
_symmetry.space_group_name_H-M   'P 1'
#
loop_
_entity.id
_entity.type
_entity.pdbx_description
1 polymer ?
#
loop_
_entity_poly.entity_id
_entity_poly.type
_entity_poly.pdbx_seq_one_letter_code
_entity_poly.pdbx_strand_id
1 'polypeptide(L)'
;EIYQWIFRKLGFTVSNTGYFVFANAQKDRDKFDGRLEFEMTIHAHQGTDSWVPLTLLEIKECLMSDKIPNPDPECEYCSYKQKSLQAARDLAKK
;
A
#
# COMPACT_ATOMS: atom_id res chain seq x y z
N GLU A 1 -2.24 0.80 11.38
CA GLU A 1 -3.00 1.89 12.05
C GLU A 1 -4.48 1.91 11.63
N ILE A 2 -4.81 1.79 10.34
CA ILE A 2 -6.21 1.75 9.85
C ILE A 2 -7.00 0.61 10.47
N TYR A 3 -6.46 -0.61 10.54
CA TYR A 3 -7.11 -1.74 11.20
C TYR A 3 -7.34 -1.49 12.69
N GLN A 4 -6.40 -0.87 13.38
CA GLN A 4 -6.57 -0.49 14.79
C GLN A 4 -7.73 0.48 14.96
N TRP A 5 -7.85 1.48 14.07
CA TRP A 5 -8.97 2.40 14.06
C TRP A 5 -10.31 1.70 13.81
N ILE A 6 -10.38 0.81 12.81
CA ILE A 6 -11.59 0.05 12.51
C ILE A 6 -12.02 -0.79 13.73
N PHE A 7 -11.11 -1.53 14.35
CA PHE A 7 -11.43 -2.35 15.52
C PHE A 7 -11.88 -1.50 16.71
N ARG A 8 -11.31 -0.34 16.93
CA ARG A 8 -11.78 0.60 17.96
C ARG A 8 -13.19 1.09 17.67
N LYS A 9 -13.52 1.39 16.41
CA LYS A 9 -14.89 1.77 16.01
C LYS A 9 -15.89 0.63 16.18
N LEU A 10 -15.44 -0.61 16.09
CA LEU A 10 -16.26 -1.79 16.38
C LEU A 10 -16.39 -2.10 17.89
N GLY A 11 -15.78 -1.29 18.75
CA GLY A 11 -15.89 -1.42 20.21
C GLY A 11 -14.81 -2.27 20.87
N PHE A 12 -13.77 -2.67 20.15
CA PHE A 12 -12.66 -3.42 20.74
C PHE A 12 -11.65 -2.49 21.43
N THR A 13 -11.06 -2.97 22.52
CA THR A 13 -9.89 -2.34 23.12
C THR A 13 -8.65 -2.77 22.33
N VAL A 14 -7.97 -1.81 21.73
CA VAL A 14 -6.85 -2.08 20.79
C VAL A 14 -5.60 -1.35 21.25
N SER A 15 -4.48 -2.08 21.33
CA SER A 15 -3.16 -1.53 21.61
C SER A 15 -2.73 -0.54 20.51
N ASN A 16 -1.91 0.45 20.88
CA ASN A 16 -1.25 1.33 19.91
C ASN A 16 -0.05 0.64 19.22
N THR A 17 0.40 -0.49 19.75
CA THR A 17 1.50 -1.26 19.16
C THR A 17 0.95 -2.35 18.26
N GLY A 18 1.33 -2.30 16.99
CA GLY A 18 1.14 -3.37 16.01
C GLY A 18 2.43 -4.15 15.80
N TYR A 19 2.33 -5.42 15.47
CA TYR A 19 3.48 -6.28 15.21
C TYR A 19 3.47 -6.75 13.77
N PHE A 20 4.57 -6.53 13.06
CA PHE A 20 4.80 -7.07 11.73
C PHE A 20 5.68 -8.30 11.87
N VAL A 21 5.18 -9.42 11.38
CA VAL A 21 5.95 -10.67 11.30
C VAL A 21 6.42 -10.84 9.86
N PHE A 22 7.72 -10.79 9.66
CA PHE A 22 8.35 -11.01 8.36
C PHE A 22 8.87 -12.45 8.30
N ALA A 23 8.53 -13.16 7.25
CA ALA A 23 9.00 -14.49 6.93
C ALA A 23 9.74 -14.44 5.60
N ASN A 24 11.05 -14.27 5.65
CA ASN A 24 11.88 -14.19 4.45
C ASN A 24 12.40 -15.58 4.08
N ALA A 25 12.02 -16.08 2.91
CA ALA A 25 12.53 -17.35 2.40
C ALA A 25 14.03 -17.23 2.08
N GLN A 26 14.80 -18.23 2.51
CA GLN A 26 16.21 -18.34 2.14
C GLN A 26 16.31 -18.81 0.69
N LYS A 27 16.70 -17.90 -0.20
CA LYS A 27 16.84 -18.16 -1.64
C LYS A 27 18.23 -18.58 -2.09
N ASP A 28 19.23 -18.41 -1.22
CA ASP A 28 20.65 -18.61 -1.54
C ASP A 28 21.13 -20.04 -1.23
N ARG A 29 20.24 -21.02 -1.31
CA ARG A 29 20.55 -22.44 -1.16
C ARG A 29 20.97 -23.02 -2.49
N ASP A 30 21.98 -23.90 -2.47
CA ASP A 30 22.52 -24.58 -3.67
C ASP A 30 21.46 -25.43 -4.40
N LYS A 31 20.50 -25.98 -3.66
CA LYS A 31 19.42 -26.77 -4.20
C LYS A 31 18.18 -26.76 -3.30
N PHE A 32 17.03 -27.02 -3.90
CA PHE A 32 15.83 -27.35 -3.19
C PHE A 32 15.88 -28.81 -2.72
N ASP A 33 15.87 -29.03 -1.42
CA ASP A 33 15.94 -30.37 -0.81
C ASP A 33 14.64 -30.73 -0.09
N GLY A 34 13.49 -30.43 -0.72
CA GLY A 34 12.17 -30.67 -0.15
C GLY A 34 11.83 -29.78 1.05
N ARG A 35 12.61 -28.74 1.31
CA ARG A 35 12.41 -27.81 2.43
C ARG A 35 12.47 -26.37 1.96
N LEU A 36 11.56 -25.57 2.53
CA LEU A 36 11.64 -24.11 2.48
C LEU A 36 11.99 -23.62 3.89
N GLU A 37 13.11 -22.94 4.01
CA GLU A 37 13.54 -22.33 5.27
C GLU A 37 13.29 -20.84 5.24
N PHE A 38 12.79 -20.31 6.35
CA PHE A 38 12.46 -18.90 6.49
C PHE A 38 13.21 -18.29 7.68
N GLU A 39 13.73 -17.11 7.47
CA GLU A 39 14.16 -16.25 8.57
C GLU A 39 12.95 -15.45 9.05
N MET A 40 12.62 -15.61 10.33
CA MET A 40 11.49 -14.96 10.96
C MET A 40 11.95 -13.76 11.77
N THR A 41 11.39 -12.58 11.51
CA THR A 41 11.64 -11.39 12.32
C THR A 41 10.34 -10.74 12.73
N ILE A 42 10.31 -10.14 13.93
CA ILE A 42 9.14 -9.43 14.46
C ILE A 42 9.52 -7.98 14.72
N HIS A 43 8.82 -7.07 14.08
CA HIS A 43 8.99 -5.63 14.28
C HIS A 43 7.77 -5.05 14.98
N ALA A 44 7.98 -4.45 16.15
CA ALA A 44 6.96 -3.68 16.84
C ALA A 44 6.88 -2.28 16.20
N HIS A 45 5.68 -1.87 15.83
CA HIS A 45 5.37 -0.54 15.33
C HIS A 45 4.41 0.14 16.27
N GLN A 46 4.83 1.24 16.88
CA GLN A 46 3.95 2.08 17.67
C GLN A 46 3.38 3.18 16.78
N GLY A 47 2.09 3.13 16.55
CA GLY A 47 1.42 4.04 15.66
C GLY A 47 0.28 4.81 16.32
N THR A 48 -0.33 5.68 15.56
CA THR A 48 -1.54 6.42 15.94
C THR A 48 -2.56 6.35 14.81
N ASP A 49 -3.82 6.34 15.16
CA ASP A 49 -4.93 6.38 14.21
C ASP A 49 -5.60 7.77 14.13
N SER A 50 -5.02 8.76 14.77
CA SER A 50 -5.59 10.14 14.85
C SER A 50 -5.72 10.81 13.48
N TRP A 51 -4.93 10.42 12.49
CA TRP A 51 -4.95 10.96 11.13
C TRP A 51 -6.10 10.40 10.28
N VAL A 52 -6.62 9.22 10.63
CA VAL A 52 -7.60 8.48 9.80
C VAL A 52 -8.89 9.26 9.55
N PRO A 53 -9.56 9.88 10.56
CA PRO A 53 -10.81 10.58 10.33
C PRO A 53 -10.68 11.74 9.34
N LEU A 54 -9.62 12.53 9.46
CA LEU A 54 -9.38 13.67 8.55
C LEU A 54 -9.13 13.19 7.14
N THR A 55 -8.28 12.20 6.96
CA THR A 55 -7.99 11.62 5.65
C THR A 55 -9.23 11.02 4.97
N LEU A 56 -10.13 10.41 5.73
CA LEU A 56 -11.40 9.93 5.18
C LEU A 56 -12.30 11.07 4.68
N LEU A 57 -12.31 12.21 5.37
CA LEU A 57 -13.03 13.40 4.89
C LEU A 57 -12.41 13.94 3.59
N GLU A 58 -11.10 14.04 3.52
CA GLU A 58 -10.36 14.47 2.32
C GLU A 58 -10.63 13.53 1.13
N ILE A 59 -10.63 12.22 1.36
CA ILE A 59 -10.98 11.23 0.34
C ILE A 59 -12.43 11.44 -0.15
N LYS A 60 -13.36 11.66 0.77
CA LYS A 60 -14.76 11.94 0.42
C LYS A 60 -14.87 13.19 -0.42
N GLU A 61 -14.23 14.28 -0.04
CA GLU A 61 -14.24 15.53 -0.81
C GLU A 61 -13.66 15.32 -2.22
N CYS A 62 -12.56 14.58 -2.32
CA CYS A 62 -11.96 14.23 -3.61
C CYS A 62 -12.91 13.43 -4.50
N LEU A 63 -13.59 12.42 -3.94
CA LEU A 63 -14.55 11.59 -4.67
C LEU A 63 -15.81 12.36 -5.12
N MET A 64 -16.22 13.35 -4.36
CA MET A 64 -17.36 14.22 -4.67
C MET A 64 -16.99 15.37 -5.61
N SER A 65 -15.71 15.56 -5.87
CA SER A 65 -15.19 16.58 -6.78
C SER A 65 -15.24 16.10 -8.22
N ASP A 66 -15.52 17.01 -9.16
CA ASP A 66 -15.44 16.76 -10.61
C ASP A 66 -13.99 16.77 -11.14
N LYS A 67 -13.03 17.01 -10.25
CA LYS A 67 -11.61 17.09 -10.62
C LYS A 67 -10.88 15.80 -10.25
N ILE A 68 -10.22 15.22 -11.23
CA ILE A 68 -9.29 14.10 -11.00
C ILE A 68 -7.97 14.67 -10.47
N PRO A 69 -7.47 14.21 -9.32
CA PRO A 69 -6.18 14.63 -8.79
C PRO A 69 -5.04 14.38 -9.77
N ASN A 70 -4.04 15.26 -9.77
CA ASN A 70 -2.84 15.02 -10.54
C ASN A 70 -2.09 13.80 -9.99
N PRO A 71 -1.50 12.97 -10.86
CA PRO A 71 -0.64 11.88 -10.41
C PRO A 71 0.61 12.44 -9.73
N ASP A 72 1.15 11.65 -8.80
CA ASP A 72 2.47 11.93 -8.24
C ASP A 72 3.52 11.97 -9.37
N PRO A 73 4.36 13.00 -9.44
CA PRO A 73 5.40 13.11 -10.48
C PRO A 73 6.38 11.92 -10.51
N GLU A 74 6.63 11.29 -9.36
CA GLU A 74 7.53 10.14 -9.23
C GLU A 74 6.82 8.79 -9.41
N CYS A 75 5.53 8.78 -9.71
CA CYS A 75 4.77 7.57 -9.92
C CYS A 75 5.14 6.90 -11.26
N GLU A 76 5.95 5.86 -11.20
CA GLU A 76 6.37 5.07 -12.37
C GLU A 76 5.19 4.46 -13.13
N TYR A 77 4.17 4.00 -12.43
CA TYR A 77 2.96 3.45 -13.03
C TYR A 77 2.18 4.49 -13.84
N CYS A 78 2.03 5.69 -13.31
CA CYS A 78 1.37 6.79 -14.01
C CYS A 78 2.17 7.24 -15.24
N SER A 79 3.49 7.31 -15.12
CA SER A 79 4.40 7.60 -16.24
C SER A 79 4.30 6.55 -17.35
N TYR A 80 4.29 5.27 -16.99
CA TYR A 80 4.08 4.18 -17.96
C TYR A 80 2.74 4.31 -18.69
N LYS A 81 1.65 4.53 -17.95
CA LYS A 81 0.31 4.70 -18.53
C LYS A 81 0.27 5.86 -19.54
N GLN A 82 0.85 7.00 -19.20
CA GLN A 82 0.89 8.16 -20.10
C GLN A 82 1.66 7.85 -21.38
N LYS A 83 2.84 7.24 -21.28
CA LYS A 83 3.67 6.85 -22.43
C LYS A 83 2.98 5.84 -23.33
N SER A 84 2.32 4.84 -22.77
CA SER A 84 1.59 3.83 -23.53
C SER A 84 0.39 4.42 -24.29
N LEU A 85 -0.36 5.32 -23.67
CA LEU A 85 -1.45 6.03 -24.32
C LEU A 85 -0.96 6.95 -25.45
N GLN A 86 0.18 7.61 -25.26
CA GLN A 86 0.78 8.43 -26.31
C GLN A 86 1.22 7.58 -27.51
N ALA A 87 1.90 6.46 -27.25
CA ALA A 87 2.31 5.53 -28.32
C ALA A 87 1.10 4.99 -29.10
N ALA A 88 0.01 4.64 -28.43
CA ALA A 88 -1.21 4.18 -29.08
C ALA A 88 -1.84 5.26 -29.99
N ARG A 89 -1.86 6.53 -29.53
CA ARG A 89 -2.35 7.67 -30.33
C ARG A 89 -1.48 7.92 -31.56
N ASP A 90 -0.17 7.78 -31.41
CA ASP A 90 0.75 8.01 -32.53
C ASP A 90 0.66 6.90 -33.60
N LEU A 91 0.36 5.66 -33.17
CA LEU A 91 0.05 4.56 -34.09
C LEU A 91 -1.27 4.77 -34.84
N ALA A 92 -2.29 5.31 -34.16
CA ALA A 92 -3.60 5.55 -34.76
C ALA A 92 -3.60 6.70 -35.79
N LYS A 93 -2.57 7.55 -35.81
CA LYS A 93 -2.42 8.65 -36.78
C LYS A 93 -1.68 8.24 -38.07
N LYS A 94 -1.14 7.04 -38.12
CA LYS A 94 -0.50 6.49 -39.31
C LYS A 94 -1.47 5.73 -40.18
#